data_f7e52fd78dd737b3332f924be8eb1f00
#
_entry.id   f7e52fd78dd737b3332f924be8eb1f00
#
_cell.length_a   1.000
_cell.length_b   1.000
_cell.length_c   1.000
_cell.angle_alpha   90.00
_cell.angle_beta   90.00
_cell.angle_gamma   90.00
#
_symmetry.space_group_name_H-M   'P 1'
#
loop_
_entity.id
_entity.type
_entity.pdbx_description
1 polymer ?
#
loop_
_entity_poly.entity_id
_entity_poly.type
_entity_poly.pdbx_seq_one_letter_code
_entity_poly.pdbx_strand_id
1 'polypeptide(L)'
;GSGLAQNLTREQLATMLYRYAQYKGYDVSECENTNLLSYSDVSSVSEYAMEAMQWACGAGIIGGKDGLLDPAGNATRAEVATMLMRFVALL
;
A
#
# COMPACT_ATOMS: atom_id res chain seq x y z
N GLY A 1 -5.52 -2.55 -22.83
CA GLY A 1 -5.57 -2.27 -21.46
C GLY A 1 -4.34 -2.61 -20.67
N SER A 2 -3.38 -3.29 -21.27
CA SER A 2 -2.18 -3.69 -20.55
C SER A 2 -1.37 -2.50 -20.04
N GLY A 3 -1.47 -1.36 -20.71
CA GLY A 3 -0.71 -0.18 -20.31
C GLY A 3 -1.11 0.42 -18.98
N LEU A 4 -2.31 0.13 -18.50
CA LEU A 4 -2.82 0.73 -17.28
C LEU A 4 -2.03 0.32 -16.03
N ALA A 5 -1.54 -0.91 -16.01
CA ALA A 5 -0.82 -1.42 -14.83
C ALA A 5 0.66 -1.08 -14.86
N GLN A 6 1.19 -0.63 -15.98
CA GLN A 6 2.62 -0.45 -16.14
C GLN A 6 3.20 0.71 -15.32
N ASN A 7 2.37 1.71 -15.03
CA ASN A 7 2.83 2.90 -14.32
C ASN A 7 2.25 3.01 -12.92
N LEU A 8 1.75 1.92 -12.39
CA LEU A 8 1.17 1.92 -11.06
C LEU A 8 2.28 1.74 -10.03
N THR A 9 2.46 2.74 -9.19
CA THR A 9 3.44 2.67 -8.11
C THR A 9 2.82 1.97 -6.89
N ARG A 10 3.68 1.55 -5.96
CA ARG A 10 3.22 0.89 -4.75
C ARG A 10 2.31 1.79 -3.94
N GLU A 11 2.67 3.08 -3.82
CA GLU A 11 1.83 4.02 -3.07
C GLU A 11 0.49 4.26 -3.75
N GLN A 12 0.47 4.27 -5.07
CA GLN A 12 -0.78 4.42 -5.82
C GLN A 12 -1.69 3.22 -5.60
N LEU A 13 -1.12 2.03 -5.66
CA LEU A 13 -1.90 0.81 -5.43
C LEU A 13 -2.43 0.77 -4.00
N ALA A 14 -1.60 1.11 -3.02
CA ALA A 14 -2.04 1.16 -1.64
C ALA A 14 -3.18 2.15 -1.46
N THR A 15 -3.09 3.31 -2.12
CA THR A 15 -4.12 4.34 -2.05
C THR A 15 -5.44 3.83 -2.65
N MET A 16 -5.36 3.13 -3.78
CA MET A 16 -6.54 2.56 -4.41
C MET A 16 -7.24 1.56 -3.50
N LEU A 17 -6.47 0.67 -2.89
CA LEU A 17 -7.02 -0.34 -2.00
C LEU A 17 -7.60 0.30 -0.74
N TYR A 18 -6.94 1.32 -0.21
CA TYR A 18 -7.41 2.03 0.96
C TYR A 18 -8.75 2.70 0.71
N ARG A 19 -8.88 3.39 -0.43
CA ARG A 19 -10.12 4.04 -0.82
C ARG A 19 -11.24 3.03 -1.03
N TYR A 20 -10.90 1.91 -1.65
CA TYR A 20 -11.89 0.84 -1.86
C TYR A 20 -12.38 0.31 -0.51
N ALA A 21 -11.46 0.08 0.42
CA ALA A 21 -11.82 -0.41 1.74
C ALA A 21 -12.74 0.58 2.47
N GLN A 22 -12.45 1.87 2.37
CA GLN A 22 -13.31 2.90 2.96
C GLN A 22 -14.68 2.93 2.30
N TYR A 23 -14.71 2.82 0.99
CA TYR A 23 -15.96 2.82 0.22
C TYR A 23 -16.87 1.68 0.66
N LYS A 24 -16.28 0.51 0.89
CA LYS A 24 -17.03 -0.67 1.33
C LYS A 24 -17.32 -0.68 2.83
N GLY A 25 -16.80 0.28 3.57
CA GLY A 25 -17.00 0.34 5.01
C GLY A 25 -16.14 -0.62 5.81
N TYR A 26 -15.06 -1.11 5.23
CA TYR A 26 -14.14 -1.98 5.95
C TYR A 26 -13.34 -1.18 6.96
N ASP A 27 -12.89 -1.86 8.02
CA ASP A 27 -12.10 -1.23 9.07
C ASP A 27 -10.69 -0.93 8.55
N VAL A 28 -10.34 0.35 8.56
CA VAL A 28 -9.00 0.80 8.16
C VAL A 28 -8.26 1.46 9.32
N SER A 29 -8.68 1.18 10.55
CA SER A 29 -8.09 1.78 11.75
C SER A 29 -6.64 1.37 11.97
N GLU A 30 -6.18 0.33 11.32
CA GLU A 30 -4.79 -0.14 11.44
C GLU A 30 -3.79 0.98 11.17
N CYS A 31 -4.16 1.94 10.31
CA CYS A 31 -3.25 3.01 9.95
C CYS A 31 -2.88 3.89 11.15
N GLU A 32 -3.72 3.94 12.15
CA GLU A 32 -3.48 4.79 13.32
C GLU A 32 -2.36 4.24 14.19
N ASN A 33 -2.11 2.94 14.12
CA ASN A 33 -1.15 2.27 14.98
C ASN A 33 0.15 1.90 14.26
N THR A 34 0.22 2.13 12.96
CA THR A 34 1.37 1.73 12.18
C THR A 34 2.41 2.84 12.16
N ASN A 35 3.63 2.49 12.52
CA ASN A 35 4.74 3.45 12.53
C ASN A 35 5.64 3.20 11.33
N LEU A 36 5.59 4.11 10.35
CA LEU A 36 6.43 4.02 9.15
C LEU A 36 7.82 4.59 9.36
N LEU A 37 8.09 5.21 10.48
CA LEU A 37 9.37 5.84 10.74
C LEU A 37 10.54 4.85 10.78
N SER A 38 10.24 3.56 10.93
CA SER A 38 11.26 2.53 10.90
C SER A 38 11.82 2.30 9.49
N TYR A 39 11.14 2.81 8.46
CA TYR A 39 11.60 2.71 7.09
C TYR A 39 12.39 3.96 6.72
N SER A 40 13.56 3.77 6.11
CA SER A 40 14.44 4.90 5.82
C SER A 40 13.91 5.80 4.70
N ASP A 41 13.02 5.29 3.87
CA ASP A 41 12.45 6.07 2.77
C ASP A 41 11.03 6.56 3.02
N VAL A 42 10.63 6.66 4.29
CA VAL A 42 9.28 7.11 4.64
C VAL A 42 8.99 8.51 4.06
N SER A 43 10.02 9.35 3.97
CA SER A 43 9.87 10.71 3.41
C SER A 43 9.58 10.69 1.92
N SER A 44 9.80 9.57 1.24
CA SER A 44 9.49 9.44 -0.18
C SER A 44 8.01 9.14 -0.43
N VAL A 45 7.26 8.83 0.61
CA VAL A 45 5.82 8.59 0.48
C VAL A 45 5.11 9.91 0.25
N SER A 46 4.29 9.97 -0.80
CA SER A 46 3.52 11.15 -1.10
C SER A 46 2.51 11.42 0.01
N GLU A 47 2.25 12.71 0.27
CA GLU A 47 1.34 13.09 1.34
C GLU A 47 -0.05 12.43 1.19
N TYR A 48 -0.54 12.37 -0.03
CA TYR A 48 -1.85 11.78 -0.28
C TYR A 48 -1.90 10.29 0.04
N ALA A 49 -0.75 9.62 0.02
CA ALA A 49 -0.68 8.18 0.20
C ALA A 49 -0.21 7.78 1.60
N MET A 50 0.10 8.73 2.46
CA MET A 50 0.67 8.42 3.76
C MET A 50 -0.23 7.51 4.59
N GLU A 51 -1.50 7.87 4.71
CA GLU A 51 -2.46 7.06 5.48
C GLU A 51 -2.65 5.68 4.85
N ALA A 52 -2.71 5.63 3.52
CA ALA A 52 -2.89 4.38 2.82
C ALA A 52 -1.69 3.46 3.01
N MET A 53 -0.49 4.01 3.00
CA MET A 53 0.73 3.23 3.24
C MET A 53 0.78 2.72 4.68
N GLN A 54 0.39 3.56 5.64
CA GLN A 54 0.32 3.14 7.04
C GLN A 54 -0.65 1.98 7.20
N TRP A 55 -1.82 2.11 6.62
CA TRP A 55 -2.82 1.05 6.66
C TRP A 55 -2.31 -0.22 5.99
N ALA A 56 -1.73 -0.09 4.80
CA ALA A 56 -1.25 -1.25 4.05
C ALA A 56 -0.15 -1.99 4.80
N CYS A 57 0.73 -1.27 5.46
CA CYS A 57 1.78 -1.88 6.26
C CYS A 57 1.20 -2.54 7.51
N GLY A 58 0.28 -1.85 8.19
CA GLY A 58 -0.36 -2.39 9.40
C GLY A 58 -1.20 -3.62 9.12
N ALA A 59 -1.85 -3.64 7.98
CA ALA A 59 -2.70 -4.77 7.57
C ALA A 59 -1.89 -5.92 6.96
N GLY A 60 -0.60 -5.71 6.73
CA GLY A 60 0.25 -6.75 6.15
C GLY A 60 0.18 -6.86 4.64
N ILE A 61 -0.42 -5.89 3.98
CA ILE A 61 -0.53 -5.87 2.52
C ILE A 61 0.83 -5.55 1.90
N ILE A 62 1.54 -4.58 2.48
CA ILE A 62 2.89 -4.21 2.07
C ILE A 62 3.84 -4.57 3.20
N GLY A 63 4.87 -5.33 2.87
CA GLY A 63 5.80 -5.82 3.89
C GLY A 63 7.12 -5.09 3.98
N GLY A 64 7.36 -4.12 3.12
CA GLY A 64 8.67 -3.49 3.04
C GLY A 64 9.70 -4.43 2.42
N LYS A 65 10.78 -3.88 1.93
CA LYS A 65 11.83 -4.65 1.28
C LYS A 65 13.17 -4.04 1.65
N ASP A 66 14.01 -4.82 2.35
CA ASP A 66 15.31 -4.36 2.82
C ASP A 66 15.21 -3.06 3.65
N GLY A 67 14.16 -2.95 4.46
CA GLY A 67 13.94 -1.76 5.27
C GLY A 67 13.43 -0.56 4.49
N LEU A 68 12.93 -0.79 3.28
CA LEU A 68 12.42 0.26 2.40
C LEU A 68 10.98 -0.03 2.01
N LEU A 69 10.20 1.03 1.89
CA LEU A 69 8.81 0.93 1.39
C LEU A 69 8.77 0.98 -0.13
N ASP A 70 9.71 1.70 -0.73
CA ASP A 70 9.79 1.92 -2.16
C ASP A 70 8.46 2.40 -2.75
N PRO A 71 7.89 3.48 -2.20
CA PRO A 71 6.54 3.92 -2.59
C PRO A 71 6.46 4.40 -4.03
N ALA A 72 7.52 4.99 -4.55
CA ALA A 72 7.54 5.50 -5.91
C ALA A 72 7.93 4.43 -6.93
N GLY A 73 8.33 3.25 -6.46
CA GLY A 73 8.69 2.16 -7.36
C GLY A 73 7.46 1.56 -8.01
N ASN A 74 7.59 1.19 -9.29
CA ASN A 74 6.49 0.55 -10.00
C ASN A 74 6.21 -0.83 -9.41
N ALA A 75 4.94 -1.10 -9.15
CA ALA A 75 4.54 -2.41 -8.68
C ALA A 75 4.57 -3.38 -9.86
N THR A 76 5.28 -4.49 -9.68
CA THR A 76 5.28 -5.54 -10.70
C THR A 76 3.96 -6.28 -10.65
N ARG A 77 3.68 -7.08 -11.69
CA ARG A 77 2.48 -7.91 -11.70
C ARG A 77 2.42 -8.84 -10.50
N ALA A 78 3.55 -9.40 -10.13
CA ALA A 78 3.63 -10.29 -8.98
C ALA A 78 3.31 -9.54 -7.69
N GLU A 79 3.80 -8.31 -7.57
CA GLU A 79 3.54 -7.49 -6.40
C GLU A 79 2.07 -7.08 -6.32
N VAL A 80 1.48 -6.69 -7.45
CA VAL A 80 0.06 -6.35 -7.51
C VAL A 80 -0.78 -7.54 -7.08
N ALA A 81 -0.49 -8.72 -7.63
CA ALA A 81 -1.21 -9.93 -7.29
C ALA A 81 -1.08 -10.28 -5.81
N THR A 82 0.11 -10.15 -5.27
CA THR A 82 0.36 -10.43 -3.85
C THR A 82 -0.41 -9.47 -2.96
N MET A 83 -0.38 -8.18 -3.28
CA MET A 83 -1.06 -7.17 -2.50
C MET A 83 -2.58 -7.38 -2.53
N LEU A 84 -3.12 -7.67 -3.72
CA LEU A 84 -4.55 -7.96 -3.86
C LEU A 84 -4.95 -9.19 -3.09
N MET A 85 -4.14 -10.24 -3.14
CA MET A 85 -4.41 -11.47 -2.43
C MET A 85 -4.44 -11.24 -0.92
N ARG A 86 -3.48 -10.49 -0.42
CA ARG A 86 -3.42 -10.16 1.01
C ARG A 86 -4.59 -9.27 1.41
N PHE A 87 -4.98 -8.35 0.54
CA PHE A 87 -6.13 -7.50 0.81
C PHE A 87 -7.40 -8.33 0.92
N VAL A 88 -7.62 -9.24 -0.02
CA VAL A 88 -8.80 -10.10 -0.01
C VAL A 88 -8.82 -10.98 1.25
N ALA A 89 -7.66 -11.40 1.71
CA ALA A 89 -7.58 -12.23 2.91
C ALA A 89 -8.02 -11.49 4.17
N LEU A 90 -8.06 -10.16 4.15
CA LEU A 90 -8.55 -9.36 5.28
C LEU A 90 -10.07 -9.33 5.34
N LEU A 91 -10.72 -9.63 4.24
CA LEU A 91 -12.17 -9.56 4.14
C LEU A 91 -12.82 -10.82 4.71
#